data_3fc3991add7bff7024533e31d54600a4
#
_entry.id   3fc3991add7bff7024533e31d54600a4
#
_cell.length_a   1.000
_cell.length_b   1.000
_cell.length_c   1.000
_cell.angle_alpha   90.00
_cell.angle_beta   90.00
_cell.angle_gamma   90.00
#
_symmetry.space_group_name_H-M   'P 1'
#
loop_
_entity.id
_entity.type
_entity.pdbx_description
1 polymer ?
#
loop_
_entity_poly.entity_id
_entity_poly.type
_entity_poly.pdbx_seq_one_letter_code
_entity_poly.pdbx_strand_id
1 'polypeptide(L)'
;TAGAMDSMVNHYTANIRLRSNDAYTPGGKAGFRPDYAVKTYTQILKRLFPRTPVVIGGIEASLRRLTHYDYWSDSLHPSILADSGADLLIYGMGERVIQQVARAMNNGFNAKLLRNIRQVGFMADRSYVERLDPTRTIRLHSYEECVADKRAFGKNFTRIETLSNLMEPDETLVEGVGDRYAVITPPNATLTTEELDHSRSEEHTSELQ
;
A
#
# COMPACT_ATOMS: atom_id res chain seq x y z
N THR A 1 -2.76 10.34 -5.66
CA THR A 1 -1.29 10.39 -5.68
C THR A 1 -0.79 10.33 -4.26
N ALA A 2 0.25 9.57 -4.02
CA ALA A 2 0.89 9.51 -2.73
C ALA A 2 2.12 10.39 -2.74
N GLY A 3 2.39 11.06 -1.62
CA GLY A 3 3.63 11.79 -1.43
C GLY A 3 4.83 10.86 -1.26
N ALA A 4 6.03 11.40 -1.42
CA ALA A 4 7.29 10.72 -1.14
C ALA A 4 7.53 10.48 0.37
N MET A 5 6.63 10.94 1.23
CA MET A 5 6.73 10.86 2.68
C MET A 5 5.37 10.44 3.26
N ASP A 6 5.42 9.68 4.35
CA ASP A 6 4.24 9.37 5.14
C ASP A 6 3.63 10.64 5.75
N SER A 7 2.30 10.77 5.68
CA SER A 7 1.58 11.96 6.13
C SER A 7 1.85 12.27 7.61
N MET A 8 1.92 11.24 8.46
CA MET A 8 2.18 11.42 9.89
C MET A 8 3.58 11.95 10.16
N VAL A 9 4.60 11.47 9.42
CA VAL A 9 5.98 11.99 9.53
C VAL A 9 6.04 13.46 9.11
N ASN A 10 5.22 13.85 8.14
CA ASN A 10 5.15 15.25 7.71
C ASN A 10 4.41 16.16 8.71
N HIS A 11 3.38 15.63 9.38
CA HIS A 11 2.57 16.42 10.32
C HIS A 11 3.18 16.51 11.71
N TYR A 12 3.90 15.50 12.17
CA TYR A 12 4.38 15.40 13.54
C TYR A 12 5.90 15.25 13.62
N THR A 13 6.44 15.69 14.73
CA THR A 13 7.82 15.38 15.14
C THR A 13 7.88 13.97 15.73
N ALA A 14 9.09 13.43 15.95
CA ALA A 14 9.27 12.15 16.65
C ALA A 14 8.68 12.11 18.06
N ASN A 15 8.51 13.26 18.70
CA ASN A 15 7.88 13.39 20.04
C ASN A 15 6.37 13.68 19.93
N ILE A 16 5.73 13.34 18.84
CA ILE A 16 4.28 13.51 18.59
C ILE A 16 3.82 14.97 18.73
N ARG A 17 4.70 15.95 18.49
CA ARG A 17 4.31 17.36 18.47
C ARG A 17 3.97 17.77 17.03
N LEU A 18 2.82 18.43 16.88
CA LEU A 18 2.40 18.99 15.60
C LEU A 18 3.49 19.96 15.06
N ARG A 19 3.85 19.81 13.80
CA ARG A 19 4.75 20.73 13.11
C ARG A 19 4.00 22.01 12.77
N SER A 20 4.69 23.13 12.79
CA SER A 20 4.13 24.44 12.41
C SER A 20 3.94 24.58 10.90
N ASN A 21 4.69 23.82 10.09
CA ASN A 21 4.71 23.91 8.63
C ASN A 21 4.34 22.58 8.00
N ASP A 22 3.63 22.64 6.86
CA ASP A 22 3.37 21.50 5.98
C ASP A 22 3.77 21.88 4.55
N ALA A 23 4.81 21.25 4.02
CA ALA A 23 5.35 21.53 2.69
C ALA A 23 4.36 21.24 1.55
N TYR A 24 3.29 20.46 1.80
CA TYR A 24 2.30 20.06 0.81
C TYR A 24 1.01 20.91 0.85
N THR A 25 1.00 21.99 1.61
CA THR A 25 -0.14 22.91 1.68
C THR A 25 0.21 24.28 1.14
N PRO A 26 -0.74 25.00 0.56
CA PRO A 26 -0.51 26.38 0.12
C PRO A 26 -0.03 27.26 1.26
N GLY A 27 1.08 27.97 1.04
CA GLY A 27 1.72 28.80 2.06
C GLY A 27 2.37 28.05 3.21
N GLY A 28 2.56 26.74 3.08
CA GLY A 28 3.26 25.92 4.06
C GLY A 28 2.53 25.76 5.40
N LYS A 29 1.23 26.04 5.47
CA LYS A 29 0.47 26.03 6.73
C LYS A 29 0.11 24.61 7.14
N ALA A 30 0.42 24.23 8.39
CA ALA A 30 0.02 22.95 8.96
C ALA A 30 -1.50 22.87 9.26
N GLY A 31 -2.03 21.63 9.40
CA GLY A 31 -3.40 21.37 9.83
C GLY A 31 -4.46 21.40 8.72
N PHE A 32 -4.08 21.54 7.45
CA PHE A 32 -5.02 21.54 6.32
C PHE A 32 -5.17 20.18 5.62
N ARG A 33 -4.34 19.20 5.96
CA ARG A 33 -4.43 17.84 5.42
C ARG A 33 -4.78 16.87 6.54
N PRO A 34 -5.53 15.79 6.25
CA PRO A 34 -5.78 14.74 7.22
C PRO A 34 -4.50 13.98 7.55
N ASP A 35 -4.40 13.48 8.77
CA ASP A 35 -3.25 12.69 9.25
C ASP A 35 -3.05 11.41 8.43
N TYR A 36 -4.14 10.72 8.11
CA TYR A 36 -4.15 9.53 7.27
C TYR A 36 -4.70 9.89 5.88
N ALA A 37 -3.91 10.61 5.11
CA ALA A 37 -4.38 11.24 3.86
C ALA A 37 -4.89 10.22 2.84
N VAL A 38 -4.14 9.13 2.61
CA VAL A 38 -4.55 8.09 1.64
C VAL A 38 -5.86 7.43 2.05
N LYS A 39 -6.02 7.07 3.32
CA LYS A 39 -7.25 6.52 3.87
C LYS A 39 -8.42 7.48 3.69
N THR A 40 -8.27 8.71 4.19
CA THR A 40 -9.35 9.71 4.21
C THR A 40 -9.81 10.07 2.80
N TYR A 41 -8.88 10.34 1.88
CA TYR A 41 -9.22 10.67 0.50
C TYR A 41 -9.85 9.49 -0.24
N THR A 42 -9.36 8.27 -0.01
CA THR A 42 -9.95 7.07 -0.59
C THR A 42 -11.40 6.88 -0.13
N GLN A 43 -11.67 7.02 1.16
CA GLN A 43 -13.03 6.92 1.71
C GLN A 43 -13.97 7.98 1.13
N ILE A 44 -13.49 9.21 0.96
CA ILE A 44 -14.26 10.29 0.31
C ILE A 44 -14.57 9.91 -1.15
N LEU A 45 -13.57 9.47 -1.91
CA LEU A 45 -13.76 9.06 -3.30
C LEU A 45 -14.71 7.87 -3.44
N LYS A 46 -14.60 6.85 -2.60
CA LYS A 46 -15.51 5.70 -2.60
C LYS A 46 -16.95 6.08 -2.25
N ARG A 47 -17.15 7.06 -1.38
CA ARG A 47 -18.48 7.58 -1.04
C ARG A 47 -19.08 8.39 -2.19
N LEU A 48 -18.29 9.24 -2.85
CA LEU A 48 -18.77 10.10 -3.94
C LEU A 48 -18.91 9.31 -5.26
N PHE A 49 -18.02 8.35 -5.50
CA PHE A 49 -17.92 7.59 -6.74
C PHE A 49 -17.87 6.09 -6.46
N PRO A 50 -18.94 5.46 -5.92
CA PRO A 50 -18.91 4.08 -5.42
C PRO A 50 -18.60 3.03 -6.49
N ARG A 51 -18.84 3.34 -7.77
CA ARG A 51 -18.57 2.42 -8.90
C ARG A 51 -17.22 2.64 -9.55
N THR A 52 -16.53 3.72 -9.24
CA THR A 52 -15.21 4.02 -9.79
C THR A 52 -14.15 3.28 -8.98
N PRO A 53 -13.29 2.48 -9.61
CA PRO A 53 -12.18 1.84 -8.91
C PRO A 53 -11.18 2.87 -8.41
N VAL A 54 -10.72 2.67 -7.17
CA VAL A 54 -9.70 3.51 -6.54
C VAL A 54 -8.44 2.68 -6.35
N VAL A 55 -7.36 3.11 -6.99
CA VAL A 55 -6.02 2.52 -6.86
C VAL A 55 -5.18 3.42 -5.96
N ILE A 56 -4.60 2.84 -4.92
CA ILE A 56 -3.73 3.56 -3.98
C ILE A 56 -2.28 3.10 -4.12
N GLY A 57 -1.34 3.94 -3.72
CA GLY A 57 0.09 3.63 -3.79
C GLY A 57 0.91 4.65 -2.98
N GLY A 58 2.23 4.60 -3.17
CA GLY A 58 3.20 5.42 -2.47
C GLY A 58 3.56 4.89 -1.08
N ILE A 59 4.36 5.65 -0.33
CA ILE A 59 4.94 5.20 0.94
C ILE A 59 3.86 4.88 1.98
N GLU A 60 2.88 5.76 2.17
CA GLU A 60 1.82 5.55 3.16
C GLU A 60 1.05 4.24 2.90
N ALA A 61 0.63 4.00 1.66
CA ALA A 61 -0.06 2.77 1.28
C ALA A 61 0.84 1.53 1.38
N SER A 62 2.09 1.65 0.93
CA SER A 62 3.06 0.54 0.94
C SER A 62 3.37 0.05 2.34
N LEU A 63 3.61 0.97 3.29
CA LEU A 63 3.91 0.64 4.68
C LEU A 63 2.70 0.06 5.41
N ARG A 64 1.48 0.46 5.02
CA ARG A 64 0.23 0.04 5.66
C ARG A 64 -0.54 -1.05 4.89
N ARG A 65 0.14 -1.77 3.97
CA ARG A 65 -0.50 -2.82 3.15
C ARG A 65 -0.99 -4.04 3.91
N LEU A 66 -0.43 -4.29 5.08
CA LEU A 66 -0.78 -5.35 6.03
C LEU A 66 -1.04 -4.74 7.41
N THR A 67 -1.39 -5.56 8.40
CA THR A 67 -1.48 -5.12 9.80
C THR A 67 -0.17 -4.46 10.23
N HIS A 68 -0.27 -3.28 10.78
CA HIS A 68 0.87 -2.45 11.14
C HIS A 68 0.66 -1.77 12.49
N TYR A 69 1.77 -1.48 13.18
CA TYR A 69 1.76 -0.67 14.38
C TYR A 69 1.78 0.81 14.00
N ASP A 70 0.80 1.54 14.50
CA ASP A 70 0.74 2.98 14.36
C ASP A 70 1.29 3.66 15.62
N TYR A 71 2.45 4.28 15.47
CA TYR A 71 3.16 4.93 16.57
C TYR A 71 2.36 6.07 17.22
N TRP A 72 1.58 6.81 16.42
CA TRP A 72 0.87 8.00 16.91
C TRP A 72 -0.36 7.66 17.74
N SER A 73 -1.06 6.59 17.41
CA SER A 73 -2.22 6.09 18.17
C SER A 73 -1.85 5.00 19.17
N ASP A 74 -0.58 4.56 19.22
CA ASP A 74 -0.08 3.45 20.05
C ASP A 74 -0.94 2.18 19.92
N SER A 75 -1.30 1.84 18.68
CA SER A 75 -2.20 0.72 18.41
C SER A 75 -1.89 0.02 17.09
N LEU A 76 -2.37 -1.23 16.95
CA LEU A 76 -2.35 -1.93 15.67
C LEU A 76 -3.53 -1.51 14.82
N HIS A 77 -3.25 -1.23 13.54
CA HIS A 77 -4.24 -0.94 12.52
C HIS A 77 -4.28 -2.06 11.48
N PRO A 78 -5.44 -2.37 10.90
CA PRO A 78 -5.56 -3.36 9.84
C PRO A 78 -4.92 -2.85 8.54
N SER A 79 -4.83 -3.74 7.55
CA SER A 79 -4.44 -3.33 6.20
C SER A 79 -5.19 -2.09 5.74
N ILE A 80 -4.49 -1.13 5.14
CA ILE A 80 -5.08 0.09 4.57
C ILE A 80 -6.14 -0.22 3.50
N LEU A 81 -6.07 -1.38 2.84
CA LEU A 81 -7.09 -1.84 1.91
C LEU A 81 -8.43 -2.08 2.59
N ALA A 82 -8.42 -2.71 3.78
CA ALA A 82 -9.62 -2.91 4.57
C ALA A 82 -10.12 -1.59 5.16
N ASP A 83 -9.21 -0.76 5.64
CA ASP A 83 -9.52 0.46 6.35
C ASP A 83 -9.99 1.60 5.43
N SER A 84 -9.46 1.67 4.20
CA SER A 84 -9.82 2.71 3.23
C SER A 84 -10.92 2.30 2.24
N GLY A 85 -11.09 1.00 2.00
CA GLY A 85 -11.97 0.46 0.96
C GLY A 85 -11.44 0.61 -0.47
N ALA A 86 -10.13 0.80 -0.65
CA ALA A 86 -9.49 0.83 -1.96
C ALA A 86 -9.66 -0.51 -2.69
N ASP A 87 -9.76 -0.45 -4.02
CA ASP A 87 -9.93 -1.65 -4.86
C ASP A 87 -8.61 -2.35 -5.16
N LEU A 88 -7.53 -1.58 -5.28
CA LEU A 88 -6.19 -2.08 -5.56
C LEU A 88 -5.15 -1.18 -4.87
N LEU A 89 -4.07 -1.80 -4.43
CA LEU A 89 -2.89 -1.13 -3.90
C LEU A 89 -1.68 -1.51 -4.74
N ILE A 90 -0.85 -0.54 -5.10
CA ILE A 90 0.45 -0.74 -5.72
C ILE A 90 1.51 -0.36 -4.67
N TYR A 91 2.43 -1.26 -4.34
CA TYR A 91 3.44 -1.01 -3.32
C TYR A 91 4.85 -0.94 -3.89
N GLY A 92 5.77 -0.35 -3.11
CA GLY A 92 7.16 -0.16 -3.53
C GLY A 92 7.29 0.79 -4.71
N MET A 93 8.25 0.52 -5.60
CA MET A 93 8.47 1.28 -6.84
C MET A 93 7.40 0.92 -7.86
N GLY A 94 6.36 1.73 -7.95
CA GLY A 94 5.13 1.44 -8.68
C GLY A 94 5.11 1.78 -10.16
N GLU A 95 6.18 2.36 -10.71
CA GLU A 95 6.24 2.94 -12.06
C GLU A 95 5.85 1.95 -13.15
N ARG A 96 6.41 0.74 -13.11
CA ARG A 96 6.07 -0.34 -14.04
C ARG A 96 4.63 -0.81 -13.85
N VAL A 97 4.21 -0.98 -12.61
CA VAL A 97 2.90 -1.56 -12.28
C VAL A 97 1.78 -0.59 -12.61
N ILE A 98 1.93 0.71 -12.33
CA ILE A 98 0.88 1.69 -12.64
C ILE A 98 0.62 1.79 -14.15
N GLN A 99 1.66 1.66 -14.97
CA GLN A 99 1.49 1.61 -16.42
C GLN A 99 0.74 0.34 -16.86
N GLN A 100 1.06 -0.82 -16.29
CA GLN A 100 0.35 -2.08 -16.58
C GLN A 100 -1.11 -1.98 -16.19
N VAL A 101 -1.39 -1.49 -15.00
CA VAL A 101 -2.76 -1.29 -14.48
C VAL A 101 -3.53 -0.31 -15.36
N ALA A 102 -2.94 0.84 -15.70
CA ALA A 102 -3.59 1.85 -16.53
C ALA A 102 -3.92 1.32 -17.94
N ARG A 103 -2.97 0.64 -18.57
CA ARG A 103 -3.20 0.01 -19.90
C ARG A 103 -4.28 -1.05 -19.85
N ALA A 104 -4.28 -1.91 -18.82
CA ALA A 104 -5.30 -2.93 -18.67
C ALA A 104 -6.69 -2.33 -18.46
N MET A 105 -6.81 -1.33 -17.60
CA MET A 105 -8.08 -0.63 -17.37
C MET A 105 -8.58 0.10 -18.62
N ASN A 106 -7.69 0.73 -19.39
CA ASN A 106 -8.03 1.36 -20.67
C ASN A 106 -8.55 0.35 -21.71
N ASN A 107 -8.12 -0.90 -21.61
CA ASN A 107 -8.60 -2.02 -22.44
C ASN A 107 -9.86 -2.71 -21.86
N GLY A 108 -10.54 -2.09 -20.92
CA GLY A 108 -11.80 -2.57 -20.34
C GLY A 108 -11.65 -3.60 -19.22
N PHE A 109 -10.45 -3.85 -18.72
CA PHE A 109 -10.25 -4.72 -17.55
C PHE A 109 -10.72 -3.98 -16.28
N ASN A 110 -11.41 -4.69 -15.41
CA ASN A 110 -11.75 -4.16 -14.09
C ASN A 110 -10.69 -4.52 -13.05
N ALA A 111 -10.71 -3.85 -11.90
CA ALA A 111 -9.72 -4.04 -10.84
C ALA A 111 -9.61 -5.50 -10.35
N LYS A 112 -10.70 -6.30 -10.43
CA LYS A 112 -10.66 -7.73 -10.03
C LYS A 112 -9.83 -8.59 -10.98
N LEU A 113 -9.74 -8.22 -12.25
CA LEU A 113 -8.94 -8.93 -13.24
C LEU A 113 -7.45 -8.61 -13.12
N LEU A 114 -7.10 -7.56 -12.38
CA LEU A 114 -5.72 -7.12 -12.14
C LEU A 114 -5.02 -7.84 -10.97
N ARG A 115 -5.72 -8.77 -10.31
CA ARG A 115 -5.22 -9.51 -9.14
C ARG A 115 -4.04 -10.45 -9.43
N ASN A 116 -3.78 -10.75 -10.71
CA ASN A 116 -2.64 -11.57 -11.13
C ASN A 116 -1.39 -10.77 -11.46
N ILE A 117 -1.46 -9.44 -11.38
CA ILE A 117 -0.30 -8.56 -11.54
C ILE A 117 0.58 -8.68 -10.29
N ARG A 118 1.89 -8.71 -10.48
CA ARG A 118 2.87 -8.66 -9.37
C ARG A 118 2.87 -7.27 -8.75
N GLN A 119 3.26 -7.20 -7.48
CA GLN A 119 3.45 -5.94 -6.74
C GLN A 119 2.15 -5.18 -6.50
N VAL A 120 1.05 -5.91 -6.35
CA VAL A 120 -0.25 -5.35 -5.99
C VAL A 120 -0.80 -5.97 -4.71
N GLY A 121 -1.71 -5.22 -4.06
CA GLY A 121 -2.50 -5.70 -2.94
C GLY A 121 -3.98 -5.48 -3.20
N PHE A 122 -4.83 -6.36 -2.69
CA PHE A 122 -6.30 -6.25 -2.79
C PHE A 122 -7.01 -7.05 -1.70
N MET A 123 -8.27 -6.72 -1.46
CA MET A 123 -9.13 -7.52 -0.57
C MET A 123 -9.80 -8.66 -1.35
N ALA A 124 -9.75 -9.86 -0.79
CA ALA A 124 -10.32 -11.07 -1.38
C ALA A 124 -11.24 -11.81 -0.40
N ASP A 125 -12.10 -12.66 -0.96
CA ASP A 125 -12.95 -13.57 -0.22
C ASP A 125 -12.21 -14.88 0.06
N ARG A 126 -12.72 -15.68 1.01
CA ARG A 126 -12.17 -16.99 1.37
C ARG A 126 -12.01 -17.89 0.14
N SER A 127 -13.01 -17.94 -0.73
CA SER A 127 -12.99 -18.77 -1.95
C SER A 127 -11.87 -18.43 -2.93
N TYR A 128 -11.40 -17.18 -2.95
CA TYR A 128 -10.23 -16.78 -3.73
C TYR A 128 -8.95 -17.32 -3.09
N VAL A 129 -8.81 -17.14 -1.78
CA VAL A 129 -7.61 -17.54 -1.02
C VAL A 129 -7.43 -19.06 -1.00
N GLU A 130 -8.52 -19.84 -1.00
CA GLU A 130 -8.48 -21.30 -1.05
C GLU A 130 -7.98 -21.85 -2.40
N ARG A 131 -8.04 -21.05 -3.47
CA ARG A 131 -7.53 -21.42 -4.81
C ARG A 131 -6.07 -21.02 -5.03
N LEU A 132 -5.47 -20.27 -4.12
CA LEU A 132 -4.06 -19.91 -4.23
C LEU A 132 -3.19 -21.17 -4.05
N ASP A 133 -2.06 -21.20 -4.76
CA ASP A 133 -1.08 -22.27 -4.60
C ASP A 133 -0.50 -22.24 -3.18
N PRO A 134 -0.71 -23.29 -2.36
CA PRO A 134 -0.25 -23.32 -0.98
C PRO A 134 1.27 -23.32 -0.87
N THR A 135 2.01 -23.76 -1.91
CA THR A 135 3.48 -23.77 -1.91
C THR A 135 4.08 -22.38 -2.14
N ARG A 136 3.30 -21.47 -2.70
CA ARG A 136 3.68 -20.08 -3.01
C ARG A 136 2.87 -19.05 -2.20
N THR A 137 2.16 -19.51 -1.17
CA THR A 137 1.30 -18.65 -0.34
C THR A 137 1.70 -18.75 1.11
N ILE A 138 2.05 -17.62 1.69
CA ILE A 138 2.33 -17.48 3.11
C ILE A 138 1.08 -16.92 3.80
N ARG A 139 0.50 -17.70 4.68
CA ARG A 139 -0.60 -17.26 5.55
C ARG A 139 0.00 -16.62 6.80
N LEU A 140 -0.32 -15.37 7.03
CA LEU A 140 0.01 -14.62 8.22
C LEU A 140 -1.08 -14.79 9.28
N HIS A 141 -0.75 -14.51 10.55
CA HIS A 141 -1.77 -14.33 11.57
C HIS A 141 -2.71 -13.20 11.17
N SER A 142 -3.99 -13.34 11.46
CA SER A 142 -4.99 -12.31 11.15
C SER A 142 -4.76 -11.03 11.97
N TYR A 143 -5.41 -9.95 11.55
CA TYR A 143 -5.42 -8.69 12.30
C TYR A 143 -5.91 -8.91 13.74
N GLU A 144 -7.00 -9.67 13.92
CA GLU A 144 -7.59 -9.96 15.21
C GLU A 144 -6.65 -10.77 16.12
N GLU A 145 -5.95 -11.77 15.55
CA GLU A 145 -4.93 -12.54 16.27
C GLU A 145 -3.77 -11.64 16.69
N CYS A 146 -3.33 -10.72 15.81
CA CYS A 146 -2.26 -9.78 16.11
C CYS A 146 -2.65 -8.79 17.21
N VAL A 147 -3.89 -8.32 17.23
CA VAL A 147 -4.42 -7.45 18.29
C VAL A 147 -4.51 -8.19 19.63
N ALA A 148 -4.90 -9.48 19.60
CA ALA A 148 -5.04 -10.29 20.79
C ALA A 148 -3.68 -10.74 21.37
N ASP A 149 -2.69 -10.99 20.51
CA ASP A 149 -1.36 -11.49 20.92
C ASP A 149 -0.23 -10.75 20.18
N LYS A 150 0.53 -9.95 20.92
CA LYS A 150 1.72 -9.25 20.40
C LYS A 150 2.76 -10.20 19.77
N ARG A 151 2.81 -11.48 20.19
CA ARG A 151 3.71 -12.48 19.63
C ARG A 151 3.28 -12.90 18.22
N ALA A 152 1.97 -12.94 17.95
CA ALA A 152 1.45 -13.19 16.61
C ALA A 152 1.88 -12.06 15.66
N PHE A 153 1.73 -10.80 16.07
CA PHE A 153 2.23 -9.65 15.32
C PHE A 153 3.75 -9.73 15.09
N GLY A 154 4.53 -10.05 16.14
CA GLY A 154 5.98 -10.20 16.02
C GLY A 154 6.40 -11.28 15.03
N LYS A 155 5.69 -12.41 14.98
CA LYS A 155 5.93 -13.48 13.99
C LYS A 155 5.62 -13.01 12.56
N ASN A 156 4.52 -12.30 12.35
CA ASN A 156 4.18 -11.71 11.06
C ASN A 156 5.28 -10.74 10.62
N PHE A 157 5.69 -9.84 11.51
CA PHE A 157 6.76 -8.88 11.23
C PHE A 157 8.05 -9.56 10.80
N THR A 158 8.54 -10.55 11.58
CA THR A 158 9.75 -11.30 11.23
C THR A 158 9.62 -11.98 9.86
N ARG A 159 8.45 -12.52 9.53
CA ARG A 159 8.23 -13.20 8.25
C ARG A 159 8.24 -12.23 7.08
N ILE A 160 7.58 -11.09 7.23
CA ILE A 160 7.55 -10.01 6.23
C ILE A 160 8.96 -9.45 6.02
N GLU A 161 9.70 -9.21 7.10
CA GLU A 161 11.07 -8.70 7.06
C GLU A 161 12.02 -9.69 6.36
N THR A 162 11.92 -10.97 6.69
CA THR A 162 12.71 -12.02 6.03
C THR A 162 12.47 -12.02 4.52
N LEU A 163 11.21 -11.92 4.08
CA LEU A 163 10.88 -11.87 2.64
C LEU A 163 11.37 -10.58 1.99
N SER A 164 11.28 -9.46 2.68
CA SER A 164 11.73 -8.15 2.16
C SER A 164 13.23 -8.10 1.90
N ASN A 165 14.01 -8.96 2.58
CA ASN A 165 15.45 -9.08 2.40
C ASN A 165 15.85 -10.06 1.29
N LEU A 166 14.90 -10.79 0.70
CA LEU A 166 15.18 -11.61 -0.48
C LEU A 166 15.20 -10.73 -1.75
N MET A 167 16.11 -11.04 -2.66
CA MET A 167 16.22 -10.28 -3.91
C MET A 167 14.99 -10.46 -4.81
N GLU A 168 14.44 -11.68 -4.87
CA GLU A 168 13.30 -12.02 -5.73
C GLU A 168 12.34 -12.96 -4.99
N PRO A 169 11.61 -12.48 -3.97
CA PRO A 169 10.59 -13.31 -3.33
C PRO A 169 9.45 -13.57 -4.32
N ASP A 170 8.90 -14.78 -4.31
CA ASP A 170 7.83 -15.21 -5.20
C ASP A 170 6.56 -15.63 -4.46
N GLU A 171 6.55 -15.39 -3.18
CA GLU A 171 5.43 -15.76 -2.31
C GLU A 171 4.38 -14.64 -2.24
N THR A 172 3.13 -15.07 -2.29
CA THR A 172 1.96 -14.24 -1.99
C THR A 172 1.72 -14.24 -0.49
N LEU A 173 1.56 -13.06 0.11
CA LEU A 173 1.17 -12.92 1.51
C LEU A 173 -0.35 -12.82 1.63
N VAL A 174 -0.92 -13.52 2.61
CA VAL A 174 -2.35 -13.50 2.89
C VAL A 174 -2.56 -13.26 4.39
N GLU A 175 -3.30 -12.22 4.72
CA GLU A 175 -3.66 -11.84 6.09
C GLU A 175 -5.18 -11.72 6.24
N GLY A 176 -5.77 -12.38 7.22
CA GLY A 176 -7.19 -12.25 7.54
C GLY A 176 -7.49 -10.90 8.19
N VAL A 177 -8.60 -10.25 7.77
CA VAL A 177 -9.15 -9.04 8.38
C VAL A 177 -10.67 -9.14 8.35
N GLY A 178 -11.29 -9.40 9.49
CA GLY A 178 -12.73 -9.72 9.59
C GLY A 178 -13.08 -10.98 8.81
N ASP A 179 -14.04 -10.87 7.92
CA ASP A 179 -14.51 -11.94 7.02
C ASP A 179 -13.77 -12.00 5.67
N ARG A 180 -12.82 -11.10 5.45
CA ARG A 180 -12.05 -10.97 4.21
C ARG A 180 -10.56 -11.16 4.43
N TYR A 181 -9.82 -11.13 3.34
CA TYR A 181 -8.37 -11.32 3.35
C TYR A 181 -7.67 -10.23 2.55
N ALA A 182 -6.67 -9.61 3.14
CA ALA A 182 -5.68 -8.83 2.40
C ALA A 182 -4.71 -9.80 1.71
N VAL A 183 -4.62 -9.69 0.39
CA VAL A 183 -3.73 -10.51 -0.45
C VAL A 183 -2.71 -9.57 -1.07
N ILE A 184 -1.42 -9.85 -0.85
CA ILE A 184 -0.30 -9.08 -1.38
C ILE A 184 0.50 -9.99 -2.31
N THR A 185 0.48 -9.71 -3.59
CA THR A 185 1.24 -10.48 -4.59
C THR A 185 2.74 -10.21 -4.47
N PRO A 186 3.62 -11.12 -4.94
CA PRO A 186 5.07 -10.92 -4.86
C PRO A 186 5.52 -9.63 -5.57
N PRO A 187 6.64 -9.01 -5.15
CA PRO A 187 7.19 -7.86 -5.84
C PRO A 187 7.66 -8.21 -7.26
N ASN A 188 7.81 -7.21 -8.10
CA ASN A 188 8.52 -7.34 -9.36
C ASN A 188 10.03 -7.45 -9.10
N ALA A 189 10.76 -7.97 -10.07
CA ALA A 189 12.21 -7.83 -10.11
C ALA A 189 12.60 -6.34 -10.11
N THR A 190 13.80 -6.04 -9.61
CA THR A 190 14.35 -4.68 -9.61
C THR A 190 14.32 -4.08 -11.02
N LEU A 191 14.09 -2.77 -11.10
CA LEU A 191 14.14 -2.04 -12.37
C LEU A 191 15.56 -2.06 -12.91
N THR A 192 15.70 -2.24 -14.22
CA THR A 192 16.98 -2.06 -14.90
C THR A 192 17.36 -0.57 -14.94
N THR A 193 18.64 -0.27 -15.20
CA THR A 193 19.10 1.12 -15.39
C THR A 193 18.31 1.83 -16.49
N GLU A 194 18.06 1.14 -17.61
CA GLU A 194 17.30 1.69 -18.72
C GLU A 194 15.83 2.00 -18.37
N GLU A 195 15.19 1.15 -17.57
CA GLU A 195 13.83 1.38 -17.08
C GLU A 195 13.78 2.56 -16.09
N LEU A 196 14.80 2.69 -15.23
CA LEU A 196 14.92 3.82 -14.32
C LEU A 196 15.14 5.12 -15.07
N ASP A 197 16.04 5.13 -16.05
CA ASP A 197 16.33 6.30 -16.88
C ASP A 197 15.10 6.71 -17.69
N HIS A 198 14.37 5.76 -18.25
CA HIS A 198 13.13 6.04 -18.97
C HIS A 198 12.04 6.63 -18.05
N SER A 199 11.91 6.13 -16.83
CA SER A 199 10.91 6.61 -15.87
C SER A 199 11.23 7.98 -15.27
N ARG A 200 12.53 8.40 -15.30
CA ARG A 200 13.03 9.65 -14.73
C ARG A 200 13.50 10.66 -15.76
N SER A 201 13.49 10.30 -17.04
CA SER A 201 14.03 11.14 -18.11
C SER A 201 13.35 12.52 -18.25
N GLU A 202 12.10 12.65 -17.80
CA GLU A 202 11.40 13.93 -17.81
C GLU A 202 11.79 14.85 -16.64
N GLU A 203 12.29 14.33 -15.54
CA GLU A 203 12.75 15.18 -14.43
C GLU A 203 14.03 15.94 -14.77
N HIS A 204 14.92 15.37 -15.60
CA HIS A 204 16.16 16.03 -16.00
C HIS A 204 16.00 17.11 -17.08
N THR A 205 14.93 17.09 -17.85
CA THR A 205 14.67 18.10 -18.88
C THR A 205 14.03 19.37 -18.35
N SER A 206 13.36 19.31 -17.19
CA SER A 206 12.72 20.49 -16.57
C SER A 206 13.71 21.37 -15.77
N GLU A 207 14.87 20.86 -15.36
CA GLU A 207 15.89 21.61 -14.63
C GLU A 207 16.88 22.36 -15.57
N LEU A 208 16.82 22.12 -16.88
CA LEU A 208 17.71 22.73 -17.88
C LEU A 208 17.02 23.80 -18.74
N GLN A 209 15.82 24.23 -18.40
CA GLN A 209 15.13 25.38 -18.99
C GLN A 209 14.92 26.49 -17.95
#